data_341c0060fb1c674b22d595979408eb2f
#
_entry.id   341c0060fb1c674b22d595979408eb2f
#
_cell.length_a   1.000
_cell.length_b   1.000
_cell.length_c   1.000
_cell.angle_alpha   90.00
_cell.angle_beta   90.00
_cell.angle_gamma   90.00
#
_symmetry.space_group_name_H-M   'P 1'
#
loop_
_entity.id
_entity.type
_entity.pdbx_description
1 polymer ?
#
loop_
_entity_poly.entity_id
_entity_poly.type
_entity_poly.pdbx_seq_one_letter_code
_entity_poly.pdbx_strand_id
1 'polypeptide(L)'
;MPHDTEFELFRDSYRRFLKEQVAPYYEQWEHDGLIPRDLWLRLGENGFLCVDVPEEYGGYGAPVHYSLMLVQETAQAGFASLAVAIGGQSELVSPYLQNIGSEEQKHYWLPKMVTGEVVTAIAMTEANAGSDLQAIRTQAILENDHYRVNGSKTFISNGLHADLIVLVAKTDPQAKAKGISILLVDAALDGVKKGRSLQKIGLHAQDTAELFFDDVCVPATQRLGEEGQGFAYLMQELPRERLSISMMALGSILGAIVITKDYVLERKAFGQPLSQMQNTRFVLANAQIKAKAAQAFVDQCAALYQQHQLSVTQVAALKCFITDVQCEVIDQLLQLFGGYGYMQEYPISRFFVDARVQKIYGGTNEIMKEIVARELLGK
;
A
#
# COMPACT_ATOMS: atom_id res chain seq x y z
N MET A 1 -0.18 4.45 20.72
CA MET A 1 -0.56 5.72 20.06
C MET A 1 -1.08 6.66 21.13
N PRO A 2 -0.82 7.98 21.07
CA PRO A 2 -1.36 8.91 22.05
C PRO A 2 -2.89 8.91 22.02
N HIS A 3 -3.52 8.95 23.19
CA HIS A 3 -4.95 9.21 23.33
C HIS A 3 -5.16 10.72 23.20
N ASP A 4 -5.05 11.23 22.00
CA ASP A 4 -5.38 12.61 21.68
C ASP A 4 -6.85 12.65 21.22
N THR A 5 -7.64 13.53 21.83
CA THR A 5 -9.07 13.69 21.52
C THR A 5 -9.26 14.04 20.03
N GLU A 6 -8.36 14.83 19.46
CA GLU A 6 -8.37 15.19 18.04
C GLU A 6 -8.17 13.98 17.14
N PHE A 7 -7.19 13.14 17.44
CA PHE A 7 -6.93 11.90 16.72
C PHE A 7 -8.14 10.95 16.73
N GLU A 8 -8.79 10.79 17.90
CA GLU A 8 -9.99 9.94 18.00
C GLU A 8 -11.16 10.51 17.20
N LEU A 9 -11.38 11.82 17.22
CA LEU A 9 -12.43 12.48 16.42
C LEU A 9 -12.18 12.32 14.92
N PHE A 10 -10.94 12.46 14.49
CA PHE A 10 -10.54 12.27 13.10
C PHE A 10 -10.76 10.80 12.67
N ARG A 11 -10.34 9.85 13.50
CA ARG A 11 -10.56 8.43 13.29
C ARG A 11 -12.05 8.08 13.17
N ASP A 12 -12.89 8.61 14.06
CA ASP A 12 -14.33 8.36 14.04
C ASP A 12 -15.02 8.99 12.82
N SER A 13 -14.54 10.16 12.37
CA SER A 13 -14.97 10.79 11.12
C SER A 13 -14.66 9.89 9.92
N TYR A 14 -13.43 9.35 9.85
CA TYR A 14 -13.03 8.43 8.80
C TYR A 14 -13.84 7.13 8.79
N ARG A 15 -14.06 6.52 9.96
CA ARG A 15 -14.93 5.32 10.09
C ARG A 15 -16.34 5.58 9.59
N ARG A 16 -16.89 6.76 9.87
CA ARG A 16 -18.19 7.16 9.35
C ARG A 16 -18.16 7.27 7.83
N PHE A 17 -17.14 7.91 7.28
CA PHE A 17 -16.94 7.99 5.84
C PHE A 17 -16.88 6.59 5.19
N LEU A 18 -16.09 5.67 5.74
CA LEU A 18 -16.02 4.28 5.25
C LEU A 18 -17.40 3.60 5.27
N LYS A 19 -18.15 3.78 6.35
CA LYS A 19 -19.47 3.20 6.52
C LYS A 19 -20.50 3.74 5.53
N GLU A 20 -20.48 5.05 5.27
CA GLU A 20 -21.50 5.74 4.48
C GLU A 20 -21.14 5.82 2.99
N GLN A 21 -19.87 6.01 2.66
CA GLN A 21 -19.41 6.30 1.31
C GLN A 21 -18.69 5.14 0.62
N VAL A 22 -18.28 4.09 1.37
CA VAL A 22 -17.54 2.94 0.83
C VAL A 22 -18.35 1.66 0.99
N ALA A 23 -18.76 1.30 2.19
CA ALA A 23 -19.40 0.01 2.49
C ALA A 23 -20.58 -0.34 1.58
N PRO A 24 -21.52 0.58 1.24
CA PRO A 24 -22.69 0.27 0.41
C PRO A 24 -22.33 -0.10 -1.04
N TYR A 25 -21.15 0.29 -1.52
CA TYR A 25 -20.74 0.18 -2.92
C TYR A 25 -19.55 -0.76 -3.13
N TYR A 26 -18.87 -1.18 -2.08
CA TYR A 26 -17.58 -1.87 -2.18
C TYR A 26 -17.67 -3.22 -2.90
N GLU A 27 -18.74 -3.99 -2.69
CA GLU A 27 -18.95 -5.26 -3.41
C GLU A 27 -19.09 -5.04 -4.92
N GLN A 28 -19.76 -3.96 -5.33
CA GLN A 28 -19.87 -3.62 -6.73
C GLN A 28 -18.50 -3.24 -7.32
N TRP A 29 -17.68 -2.49 -6.58
CA TRP A 29 -16.32 -2.15 -7.03
C TRP A 29 -15.40 -3.37 -7.14
N GLU A 30 -15.53 -4.32 -6.21
CA GLU A 30 -14.82 -5.61 -6.30
C GLU A 30 -15.25 -6.40 -7.55
N HIS A 31 -16.54 -6.38 -7.89
CA HIS A 31 -17.06 -7.02 -9.11
C HIS A 31 -16.59 -6.29 -10.37
N ASP A 32 -16.62 -4.96 -10.40
CA ASP A 32 -16.25 -4.14 -11.56
C ASP A 32 -14.73 -4.09 -11.76
N GLY A 33 -13.96 -4.44 -10.74
CA GLY A 33 -12.50 -4.45 -10.78
C GLY A 33 -11.86 -3.07 -10.72
N LEU A 34 -12.59 -2.05 -10.22
CA LEU A 34 -12.13 -0.67 -10.19
C LEU A 34 -12.83 0.15 -9.11
N ILE A 35 -12.07 0.88 -8.30
CA ILE A 35 -12.57 1.95 -7.42
C ILE A 35 -12.95 3.16 -8.29
N PRO A 36 -14.14 3.76 -8.12
CA PRO A 36 -14.55 4.88 -8.97
C PRO A 36 -13.70 6.14 -8.73
N ARG A 37 -13.46 6.89 -9.81
CA ARG A 37 -12.60 8.09 -9.78
C ARG A 37 -13.11 9.19 -8.84
N ASP A 38 -14.43 9.34 -8.70
CA ASP A 38 -15.05 10.33 -7.83
C ASP A 38 -14.80 10.07 -6.34
N LEU A 39 -14.48 8.82 -5.95
CA LEU A 39 -14.11 8.53 -4.57
C LEU A 39 -12.81 9.23 -4.16
N TRP A 40 -11.86 9.40 -5.08
CA TRP A 40 -10.62 10.11 -4.81
C TRP A 40 -10.86 11.58 -4.45
N LEU A 41 -11.75 12.24 -5.19
CA LEU A 41 -12.15 13.63 -4.90
C LEU A 41 -12.85 13.72 -3.54
N ARG A 42 -13.77 12.79 -3.25
CA ARG A 42 -14.45 12.75 -1.94
C ARG A 42 -13.50 12.48 -0.77
N LEU A 43 -12.49 11.64 -0.96
CA LEU A 43 -11.44 11.43 0.04
C LEU A 43 -10.63 12.71 0.28
N GLY A 44 -10.25 13.42 -0.78
CA GLY A 44 -9.55 14.70 -0.69
C GLY A 44 -10.40 15.80 -0.03
N GLU A 45 -11.66 15.97 -0.43
CA GLU A 45 -12.61 16.92 0.15
C GLU A 45 -12.81 16.73 1.67
N ASN A 46 -12.70 15.50 2.14
CA ASN A 46 -12.82 15.16 3.55
C ASN A 46 -11.46 15.11 4.28
N GLY A 47 -10.35 15.43 3.60
CA GLY A 47 -9.03 15.47 4.20
C GLY A 47 -8.44 14.11 4.55
N PHE A 48 -8.74 13.06 3.77
CA PHE A 48 -8.29 11.69 4.02
C PHE A 48 -7.19 11.22 3.05
N LEU A 49 -6.59 12.14 2.27
CA LEU A 49 -5.45 11.86 1.40
C LEU A 49 -4.25 12.70 1.82
N CYS A 50 -3.06 12.10 1.85
CA CYS A 50 -1.78 12.79 2.04
C CYS A 50 -1.81 13.77 3.23
N VAL A 51 -2.38 13.36 4.36
CA VAL A 51 -2.67 14.21 5.52
C VAL A 51 -1.41 14.79 6.19
N ASP A 52 -0.26 14.17 5.98
CA ASP A 52 1.05 14.57 6.50
C ASP A 52 1.80 15.55 5.56
N VAL A 53 1.27 15.85 4.39
CA VAL A 53 1.81 16.88 3.50
C VAL A 53 1.74 18.24 4.22
N PRO A 54 2.83 19.03 4.23
CA PRO A 54 2.85 20.35 4.86
C PRO A 54 1.77 21.30 4.33
N GLU A 55 1.32 22.23 5.19
CA GLU A 55 0.27 23.20 4.85
C GLU A 55 0.64 24.07 3.64
N GLU A 56 1.92 24.40 3.47
CA GLU A 56 2.42 25.18 2.33
C GLU A 56 2.19 24.50 0.98
N TYR A 57 2.01 23.16 0.97
CA TYR A 57 1.67 22.37 -0.23
C TYR A 57 0.21 21.88 -0.19
N GLY A 58 -0.65 22.49 0.63
CA GLY A 58 -2.07 22.21 0.67
C GLY A 58 -2.51 21.03 1.55
N GLY A 59 -1.58 20.42 2.30
CA GLY A 59 -1.89 19.37 3.28
C GLY A 59 -2.22 19.92 4.66
N TYR A 60 -2.19 19.05 5.67
CA TYR A 60 -2.47 19.43 7.08
C TYR A 60 -1.23 19.36 7.96
N GLY A 61 -0.08 18.90 7.44
CA GLY A 61 1.12 18.69 8.26
C GLY A 61 0.92 17.73 9.43
N ALA A 62 -0.08 16.86 9.33
CA ALA A 62 -0.43 15.95 10.42
C ALA A 62 0.71 14.92 10.66
N PRO A 63 0.93 14.53 11.92
CA PRO A 63 1.87 13.47 12.21
C PRO A 63 1.55 12.17 11.45
N VAL A 64 2.56 11.44 10.97
CA VAL A 64 2.43 10.26 10.11
C VAL A 64 1.47 9.18 10.64
N HIS A 65 1.28 9.09 11.95
CA HIS A 65 0.35 8.12 12.52
C HIS A 65 -1.12 8.36 12.14
N TYR A 66 -1.51 9.60 11.76
CA TYR A 66 -2.82 9.88 11.18
C TYR A 66 -3.00 9.18 9.83
N SER A 67 -2.02 9.31 8.96
CA SER A 67 -2.03 8.68 7.64
C SER A 67 -2.01 7.14 7.73
N LEU A 68 -1.16 6.59 8.58
CA LEU A 68 -1.07 5.16 8.83
C LEU A 68 -2.37 4.58 9.42
N MET A 69 -3.08 5.35 10.27
CA MET A 69 -4.38 4.97 10.82
C MET A 69 -5.44 4.84 9.72
N LEU A 70 -5.46 5.73 8.72
CA LEU A 70 -6.41 5.65 7.61
C LEU A 70 -6.28 4.30 6.88
N VAL A 71 -5.06 3.88 6.59
CA VAL A 71 -4.77 2.60 5.93
C VAL A 71 -5.22 1.41 6.80
N GLN A 72 -4.92 1.46 8.11
CA GLN A 72 -5.32 0.41 9.05
C GLN A 72 -6.84 0.27 9.16
N GLU A 73 -7.57 1.38 9.36
CA GLU A 73 -9.03 1.38 9.51
C GLU A 73 -9.72 0.89 8.23
N THR A 74 -9.20 1.27 7.07
CA THR A 74 -9.72 0.80 5.78
C THR A 74 -9.59 -0.72 5.64
N ALA A 75 -8.40 -1.26 5.97
CA ALA A 75 -8.16 -2.70 5.93
C ALA A 75 -8.97 -3.45 6.99
N GLN A 76 -9.15 -2.87 8.19
CA GLN A 76 -9.97 -3.44 9.26
C GLN A 76 -11.45 -3.52 8.88
N ALA A 77 -11.94 -2.54 8.13
CA ALA A 77 -13.30 -2.56 7.60
C ALA A 77 -13.52 -3.59 6.47
N GLY A 78 -12.45 -4.28 6.02
CA GLY A 78 -12.51 -5.28 4.94
C GLY A 78 -12.38 -4.69 3.54
N PHE A 79 -11.86 -3.46 3.42
CA PHE A 79 -11.70 -2.74 2.15
C PHE A 79 -10.23 -2.70 1.73
N ALA A 80 -9.57 -3.87 1.67
CA ALA A 80 -8.15 -3.99 1.41
C ALA A 80 -7.73 -3.39 0.05
N SER A 81 -8.56 -3.53 -1.00
CA SER A 81 -8.32 -2.89 -2.30
C SER A 81 -8.19 -1.36 -2.17
N LEU A 82 -9.08 -0.72 -1.40
CA LEU A 82 -9.03 0.72 -1.15
C LEU A 82 -7.82 1.07 -0.27
N ALA A 83 -7.50 0.27 0.75
CA ALA A 83 -6.34 0.51 1.60
C ALA A 83 -5.02 0.52 0.79
N VAL A 84 -4.87 -0.40 -0.18
CA VAL A 84 -3.72 -0.40 -1.10
C VAL A 84 -3.72 0.82 -2.01
N ALA A 85 -4.88 1.20 -2.53
CA ALA A 85 -5.00 2.34 -3.45
C ALA A 85 -4.61 3.67 -2.77
N ILE A 86 -5.20 3.98 -1.60
CA ILE A 86 -4.88 5.22 -0.86
C ILE A 86 -3.47 5.18 -0.25
N GLY A 87 -3.01 4.01 0.22
CA GLY A 87 -1.66 3.82 0.72
C GLY A 87 -0.61 4.04 -0.37
N GLY A 88 -0.89 3.62 -1.61
CA GLY A 88 -0.04 3.88 -2.77
C GLY A 88 0.19 5.38 -3.00
N GLN A 89 -0.83 6.20 -2.82
CA GLN A 89 -0.72 7.66 -2.94
C GLN A 89 -0.09 8.30 -1.71
N SER A 90 -0.64 8.05 -0.52
CA SER A 90 -0.29 8.77 0.70
C SER A 90 0.99 8.25 1.37
N GLU A 91 1.20 6.92 1.37
CA GLU A 91 2.31 6.30 2.11
C GLU A 91 3.49 5.92 1.21
N LEU A 92 3.27 5.84 -0.10
CA LEU A 92 4.31 5.43 -1.02
C LEU A 92 4.76 6.59 -1.92
N VAL A 93 3.88 7.20 -2.72
CA VAL A 93 4.31 8.25 -3.67
C VAL A 93 4.53 9.60 -3.01
N SER A 94 3.63 10.03 -2.12
CA SER A 94 3.72 11.34 -1.46
C SER A 94 5.07 11.57 -0.76
N PRO A 95 5.65 10.61 0.00
CA PRO A 95 6.96 10.77 0.63
C PRO A 95 8.10 11.04 -0.35
N TYR A 96 8.11 10.41 -1.53
CA TYR A 96 9.13 10.70 -2.55
C TYR A 96 9.09 12.17 -2.98
N LEU A 97 7.90 12.70 -3.23
CA LEU A 97 7.75 14.12 -3.60
C LEU A 97 8.14 15.03 -2.43
N GLN A 98 7.68 14.75 -1.21
CA GLN A 98 7.98 15.56 -0.04
C GLN A 98 9.48 15.62 0.26
N ASN A 99 10.18 14.48 0.21
CA ASN A 99 11.56 14.36 0.65
C ASN A 99 12.59 14.68 -0.44
N ILE A 100 12.24 14.49 -1.72
CA ILE A 100 13.20 14.49 -2.83
C ILE A 100 12.81 15.48 -3.93
N GLY A 101 11.53 15.87 -3.99
CA GLY A 101 11.03 16.80 -5.00
C GLY A 101 11.64 18.18 -4.93
N SER A 102 11.81 18.85 -6.08
CA SER A 102 12.11 20.29 -6.12
C SER A 102 10.89 21.08 -5.61
N GLU A 103 11.10 22.33 -5.22
CA GLU A 103 10.00 23.20 -4.76
C GLU A 103 8.91 23.35 -5.82
N GLU A 104 9.31 23.47 -7.10
CA GLU A 104 8.36 23.54 -8.22
C GLU A 104 7.54 22.25 -8.35
N GLN A 105 8.19 21.08 -8.20
CA GLN A 105 7.51 19.78 -8.24
C GLN A 105 6.53 19.62 -7.08
N LYS A 106 6.94 19.99 -5.87
CA LYS A 106 6.09 19.94 -4.66
C LYS A 106 4.87 20.85 -4.79
N HIS A 107 5.07 22.12 -5.14
CA HIS A 107 3.96 23.08 -5.32
C HIS A 107 3.01 22.71 -6.45
N TYR A 108 3.48 22.00 -7.47
CA TYR A 108 2.65 21.58 -8.60
C TYR A 108 1.83 20.31 -8.32
N TRP A 109 2.47 19.28 -7.72
CA TRP A 109 1.85 17.97 -7.59
C TRP A 109 1.17 17.73 -6.25
N LEU A 110 1.79 18.12 -5.11
CA LEU A 110 1.26 17.77 -3.79
C LEU A 110 -0.15 18.32 -3.53
N PRO A 111 -0.51 19.57 -3.87
CA PRO A 111 -1.87 20.05 -3.65
C PRO A 111 -2.92 19.22 -4.38
N LYS A 112 -2.63 18.80 -5.61
CA LYS A 112 -3.54 17.99 -6.43
C LYS A 112 -3.66 16.54 -5.92
N MET A 113 -2.61 16.03 -5.30
CA MET A 113 -2.64 14.72 -4.62
C MET A 113 -3.49 14.77 -3.35
N VAL A 114 -3.40 15.85 -2.59
CA VAL A 114 -4.19 16.09 -1.37
C VAL A 114 -5.69 16.20 -1.70
N THR A 115 -6.04 16.91 -2.78
CA THR A 115 -7.44 17.06 -3.21
C THR A 115 -8.00 15.84 -3.94
N GLY A 116 -7.16 14.87 -4.31
CA GLY A 116 -7.56 13.71 -5.11
C GLY A 116 -7.78 14.02 -6.61
N GLU A 117 -7.48 15.24 -7.06
CA GLU A 117 -7.47 15.59 -8.48
C GLU A 117 -6.46 14.77 -9.28
N VAL A 118 -5.32 14.48 -8.67
CA VAL A 118 -4.25 13.63 -9.23
C VAL A 118 -4.19 12.33 -8.45
N VAL A 119 -4.35 11.22 -9.16
CA VAL A 119 -4.06 9.88 -8.65
C VAL A 119 -2.67 9.47 -9.11
N THR A 120 -1.91 8.83 -8.22
CA THR A 120 -0.52 8.52 -8.47
C THR A 120 -0.26 7.02 -8.52
N ALA A 121 0.73 6.64 -9.31
CA ALA A 121 1.29 5.29 -9.33
C ALA A 121 2.82 5.36 -9.26
N ILE A 122 3.45 4.35 -8.64
CA ILE A 122 4.89 4.15 -8.76
C ILE A 122 5.16 2.95 -9.65
N ALA A 123 5.99 3.14 -10.67
CA ALA A 123 6.27 2.16 -11.70
C ALA A 123 7.72 1.65 -11.60
N MET A 124 7.92 0.61 -10.77
CA MET A 124 9.23 -0.02 -10.55
C MET A 124 9.37 -1.34 -11.32
N THR A 125 8.42 -2.27 -11.09
CA THR A 125 8.49 -3.67 -11.50
C THR A 125 8.36 -3.86 -13.01
N GLU A 126 9.16 -4.76 -13.56
CA GLU A 126 9.09 -5.22 -14.95
C GLU A 126 8.90 -6.74 -14.99
N ALA A 127 8.51 -7.29 -16.14
CA ALA A 127 8.29 -8.73 -16.30
C ALA A 127 9.50 -9.60 -15.90
N ASN A 128 10.71 -9.06 -16.00
CA ASN A 128 11.98 -9.71 -15.67
C ASN A 128 12.67 -9.13 -14.42
N ALA A 129 12.10 -8.14 -13.74
CA ALA A 129 12.74 -7.44 -12.63
C ALA A 129 11.71 -7.07 -11.55
N GLY A 130 11.60 -7.93 -10.54
CA GLY A 130 10.81 -7.70 -9.32
C GLY A 130 11.72 -7.50 -8.10
N SER A 131 12.12 -8.59 -7.43
CA SER A 131 13.04 -8.53 -6.29
C SER A 131 14.43 -7.97 -6.66
N ASP A 132 14.91 -8.24 -7.88
CA ASP A 132 16.13 -7.65 -8.43
C ASP A 132 15.79 -6.37 -9.22
N LEU A 133 15.58 -5.26 -8.50
CA LEU A 133 15.31 -3.95 -9.11
C LEU A 133 16.46 -3.42 -9.97
N GLN A 134 17.70 -3.90 -9.77
CA GLN A 134 18.83 -3.48 -10.59
C GLN A 134 18.77 -4.04 -12.03
N ALA A 135 17.96 -5.09 -12.23
CA ALA A 135 17.77 -5.75 -13.53
C ALA A 135 16.71 -5.07 -14.41
N ILE A 136 16.10 -3.95 -14.01
CA ILE A 136 15.15 -3.20 -14.85
C ILE A 136 15.79 -2.81 -16.19
N ARG A 137 14.97 -2.72 -17.23
CA ARG A 137 15.39 -2.43 -18.61
C ARG A 137 14.78 -1.17 -19.19
N THR A 138 13.70 -0.64 -18.61
CA THR A 138 13.13 0.65 -19.00
C THR A 138 14.22 1.71 -18.95
N GLN A 139 14.42 2.41 -20.06
CA GLN A 139 15.45 3.43 -20.24
C GLN A 139 14.85 4.84 -20.28
N ALA A 140 15.59 5.80 -19.79
CA ALA A 140 15.29 7.23 -19.88
C ALA A 140 16.60 7.96 -20.27
N ILE A 141 16.83 8.12 -21.55
CA ILE A 141 18.06 8.68 -22.09
C ILE A 141 17.90 10.19 -22.24
N LEU A 142 18.81 10.94 -21.65
CA LEU A 142 18.82 12.41 -21.73
C LEU A 142 19.21 12.87 -23.14
N GLU A 143 18.31 13.62 -23.77
CA GLU A 143 18.52 14.24 -25.08
C GLU A 143 18.21 15.73 -24.93
N ASN A 144 19.25 16.56 -24.91
CA ASN A 144 19.16 18.01 -24.67
C ASN A 144 18.51 18.33 -23.31
N ASP A 145 17.25 18.75 -23.30
CA ASP A 145 16.49 19.20 -22.12
C ASP A 145 15.34 18.25 -21.73
N HIS A 146 15.30 17.06 -22.30
CA HIS A 146 14.29 16.06 -21.99
C HIS A 146 14.87 14.64 -21.97
N TYR A 147 14.21 13.75 -21.23
CA TYR A 147 14.46 12.31 -21.28
C TYR A 147 13.55 11.64 -22.31
N ARG A 148 14.15 10.86 -23.20
CA ARG A 148 13.41 9.93 -24.06
C ARG A 148 13.24 8.61 -23.34
N VAL A 149 11.97 8.28 -23.03
CA VAL A 149 11.65 7.11 -22.22
C VAL A 149 11.09 6.00 -23.09
N ASN A 150 11.70 4.81 -22.95
CA ASN A 150 11.28 3.59 -23.64
C ASN A 150 11.28 2.39 -22.68
N GLY A 151 10.21 1.59 -22.68
CA GLY A 151 10.11 0.38 -21.88
C GLY A 151 8.70 0.04 -21.47
N SER A 152 8.60 -0.90 -20.52
CA SER A 152 7.31 -1.31 -19.96
C SER A 152 7.43 -1.69 -18.49
N LYS A 153 6.35 -1.50 -17.77
CA LYS A 153 6.21 -1.85 -16.36
C LYS A 153 4.99 -2.74 -16.16
N THR A 154 5.04 -3.62 -15.17
CA THR A 154 3.95 -4.55 -14.89
C THR A 154 3.61 -4.56 -13.39
N PHE A 155 2.41 -5.02 -13.07
CA PHE A 155 1.85 -5.06 -11.72
C PHE A 155 1.78 -3.67 -11.05
N ILE A 156 1.46 -2.63 -11.83
CA ILE A 156 1.43 -1.26 -11.31
C ILE A 156 0.05 -0.96 -10.73
N SER A 157 0.02 -0.80 -9.41
CA SER A 157 -1.15 -0.39 -8.65
C SER A 157 -1.54 1.06 -8.98
N ASN A 158 -2.83 1.35 -9.04
CA ASN A 158 -3.39 2.61 -9.54
C ASN A 158 -3.00 2.91 -10.99
N GLY A 159 -2.47 1.95 -11.75
CA GLY A 159 -1.91 2.18 -13.09
C GLY A 159 -2.94 2.68 -14.09
N LEU A 160 -4.20 2.26 -14.00
CA LEU A 160 -5.29 2.74 -14.85
C LEU A 160 -5.74 4.16 -14.45
N HIS A 161 -5.78 4.43 -13.14
CA HIS A 161 -6.19 5.73 -12.64
C HIS A 161 -5.09 6.79 -12.67
N ALA A 162 -3.80 6.38 -12.71
CA ALA A 162 -2.68 7.29 -12.58
C ALA A 162 -2.75 8.48 -13.55
N ASP A 163 -2.67 9.68 -13.01
CA ASP A 163 -2.39 10.92 -13.73
C ASP A 163 -0.89 11.23 -13.66
N LEU A 164 -0.26 10.91 -12.52
CA LEU A 164 1.19 11.02 -12.32
C LEU A 164 1.78 9.63 -12.10
N ILE A 165 2.80 9.28 -12.88
CA ILE A 165 3.57 8.05 -12.75
C ILE A 165 4.98 8.38 -12.25
N VAL A 166 5.31 7.92 -11.04
CA VAL A 166 6.68 7.94 -10.53
C VAL A 166 7.44 6.78 -11.14
N LEU A 167 8.16 7.04 -12.22
CA LEU A 167 8.82 6.04 -13.05
C LEU A 167 10.25 5.81 -12.62
N VAL A 168 10.59 4.57 -12.29
CA VAL A 168 11.97 4.12 -12.05
C VAL A 168 12.55 3.59 -13.36
N ALA A 169 13.59 4.25 -13.87
CA ALA A 169 14.19 3.92 -15.17
C ALA A 169 15.71 4.00 -15.14
N LYS A 170 16.39 3.43 -16.12
CA LYS A 170 17.83 3.55 -16.31
C LYS A 170 18.14 4.77 -17.15
N THR A 171 18.84 5.72 -16.55
CA THR A 171 19.47 6.85 -17.25
C THR A 171 20.88 6.51 -17.73
N ASP A 172 21.56 5.57 -17.03
CA ASP A 172 22.78 4.92 -17.52
C ASP A 172 22.64 3.39 -17.47
N PRO A 173 22.41 2.73 -18.61
CA PRO A 173 22.24 1.28 -18.65
C PRO A 173 23.45 0.48 -18.16
N GLN A 174 24.67 1.05 -18.16
CA GLN A 174 25.89 0.36 -17.79
C GLN A 174 26.25 0.49 -16.30
N ALA A 175 25.73 1.50 -15.61
CA ALA A 175 26.11 1.82 -14.24
C ALA A 175 25.38 1.02 -13.15
N LYS A 176 24.69 -0.09 -13.49
CA LYS A 176 23.93 -0.94 -12.54
C LYS A 176 22.99 -0.11 -11.67
N ALA A 177 23.09 -0.21 -10.32
CA ALA A 177 22.27 0.56 -9.39
C ALA A 177 22.47 2.08 -9.50
N LYS A 178 23.69 2.53 -9.81
CA LYS A 178 24.02 3.96 -9.98
C LYS A 178 23.53 4.54 -11.32
N GLY A 179 23.00 3.70 -12.19
CA GLY A 179 22.37 4.14 -13.44
C GLY A 179 20.86 4.28 -13.34
N ILE A 180 20.27 4.11 -12.16
CA ILE A 180 18.82 4.20 -11.94
C ILE A 180 18.46 5.60 -11.45
N SER A 181 17.49 6.22 -12.11
CA SER A 181 16.89 7.50 -11.74
C SER A 181 15.37 7.37 -11.61
N ILE A 182 14.74 8.38 -11.03
CA ILE A 182 13.29 8.47 -10.89
C ILE A 182 12.79 9.67 -11.69
N LEU A 183 11.74 9.48 -12.47
CA LEU A 183 11.10 10.54 -13.26
C LEU A 183 9.64 10.69 -12.86
N LEU A 184 9.14 11.91 -12.82
CA LEU A 184 7.73 12.26 -12.71
C LEU A 184 7.14 12.32 -14.12
N VAL A 185 6.36 11.32 -14.50
CA VAL A 185 5.79 11.20 -15.84
C VAL A 185 4.31 11.52 -15.77
N ASP A 186 3.89 12.60 -16.44
CA ASP A 186 2.47 12.87 -16.67
C ASP A 186 1.90 11.77 -17.57
N ALA A 187 0.85 11.10 -17.12
CA ALA A 187 0.25 10.00 -17.86
C ALA A 187 -0.46 10.43 -19.15
N ALA A 188 -0.67 11.75 -19.35
CA ALA A 188 -1.22 12.32 -20.56
C ALA A 188 -0.18 12.57 -21.67
N LEU A 189 1.12 12.37 -21.40
CA LEU A 189 2.15 12.55 -22.41
C LEU A 189 2.00 11.54 -23.54
N ASP A 190 2.26 12.01 -24.76
CA ASP A 190 2.28 11.15 -25.95
C ASP A 190 3.26 10.01 -25.76
N GLY A 191 2.85 8.79 -26.18
CA GLY A 191 3.65 7.58 -26.02
C GLY A 191 3.43 6.84 -24.71
N VAL A 192 2.77 7.42 -23.70
CA VAL A 192 2.34 6.69 -22.50
C VAL A 192 1.08 5.90 -22.80
N LYS A 193 1.11 4.59 -22.60
CA LYS A 193 -0.04 3.72 -22.83
C LYS A 193 -0.32 2.89 -21.59
N LYS A 194 -1.55 2.92 -21.13
CA LYS A 194 -2.06 2.07 -20.05
C LYS A 194 -2.60 0.78 -20.66
N GLY A 195 -2.12 -0.35 -20.15
CA GLY A 195 -2.60 -1.67 -20.56
C GLY A 195 -3.96 -2.01 -19.96
N ARG A 196 -4.34 -3.27 -20.04
CA ARG A 196 -5.57 -3.77 -19.41
C ARG A 196 -5.38 -3.93 -17.90
N SER A 197 -6.50 -3.93 -17.14
CA SER A 197 -6.52 -4.40 -15.76
C SER A 197 -6.13 -5.87 -15.70
N LEU A 198 -5.16 -6.22 -14.84
CA LEU A 198 -4.70 -7.58 -14.64
C LEU A 198 -5.66 -8.32 -13.72
N GLN A 199 -6.02 -9.56 -14.09
CA GLN A 199 -6.85 -10.42 -13.27
C GLN A 199 -6.04 -10.97 -12.09
N LYS A 200 -6.52 -10.74 -10.88
CA LYS A 200 -5.87 -11.11 -9.62
C LYS A 200 -6.73 -12.08 -8.82
N ILE A 201 -6.13 -12.84 -7.92
CA ILE A 201 -6.85 -13.73 -7.00
C ILE A 201 -7.50 -13.00 -5.82
N GLY A 202 -7.13 -11.75 -5.57
CA GLY A 202 -7.66 -10.84 -4.55
C GLY A 202 -7.43 -9.40 -4.94
N LEU A 203 -7.81 -8.45 -4.06
CA LEU A 203 -7.73 -7.00 -4.30
C LEU A 203 -8.40 -6.62 -5.63
N HIS A 204 -9.58 -7.14 -5.89
CA HIS A 204 -10.22 -7.00 -7.20
C HIS A 204 -10.53 -5.54 -7.54
N ALA A 205 -11.05 -4.74 -6.59
CA ALA A 205 -11.37 -3.35 -6.80
C ALA A 205 -10.14 -2.43 -6.96
N GLN A 206 -8.96 -2.86 -6.54
CA GLN A 206 -7.72 -2.11 -6.76
C GLN A 206 -7.20 -2.41 -8.17
N ASP A 207 -7.16 -1.41 -9.05
CA ASP A 207 -6.62 -1.58 -10.38
C ASP A 207 -5.11 -1.88 -10.35
N THR A 208 -4.72 -2.82 -11.18
CA THR A 208 -3.33 -3.20 -11.36
C THR A 208 -3.11 -3.40 -12.86
N ALA A 209 -2.20 -2.65 -13.45
CA ALA A 209 -2.04 -2.61 -14.89
C ALA A 209 -0.58 -2.78 -15.34
N GLU A 210 -0.44 -3.01 -16.65
CA GLU A 210 0.81 -2.80 -17.37
C GLU A 210 0.85 -1.36 -17.87
N LEU A 211 2.04 -0.77 -17.86
CA LEU A 211 2.30 0.56 -18.43
C LEU A 211 3.37 0.43 -19.51
N PHE A 212 3.16 1.09 -20.64
CA PHE A 212 4.08 1.08 -21.76
C PHE A 212 4.52 2.51 -22.08
N PHE A 213 5.80 2.67 -22.37
CA PHE A 213 6.43 3.94 -22.72
C PHE A 213 7.10 3.77 -24.08
N ASP A 214 6.64 4.52 -25.06
CA ASP A 214 7.04 4.43 -26.47
C ASP A 214 7.47 5.83 -26.94
N ASP A 215 8.77 6.08 -26.92
CA ASP A 215 9.38 7.38 -27.22
C ASP A 215 8.82 8.57 -26.43
N VAL A 216 8.46 8.35 -25.16
CA VAL A 216 7.90 9.39 -24.32
C VAL A 216 8.91 10.47 -24.03
N CYS A 217 8.57 11.74 -24.34
CA CYS A 217 9.40 12.91 -24.04
C CYS A 217 9.07 13.48 -22.65
N VAL A 218 9.93 13.26 -21.68
CA VAL A 218 9.79 13.78 -20.30
C VAL A 218 10.76 14.92 -20.08
N PRO A 219 10.33 16.14 -19.73
CA PRO A 219 11.24 17.26 -19.48
C PRO A 219 12.28 16.89 -18.40
N ALA A 220 13.52 17.31 -18.57
CA ALA A 220 14.59 17.03 -17.61
C ALA A 220 14.30 17.58 -16.21
N THR A 221 13.50 18.65 -16.12
CA THR A 221 13.00 19.22 -14.87
C THR A 221 12.05 18.30 -14.11
N GLN A 222 11.54 17.23 -14.73
CA GLN A 222 10.70 16.21 -14.10
C GLN A 222 11.50 15.04 -13.55
N ARG A 223 12.83 15.09 -13.54
CA ARG A 223 13.64 14.16 -12.77
C ARG A 223 13.47 14.45 -11.28
N LEU A 224 13.17 13.40 -10.50
CA LEU A 224 13.05 13.48 -9.06
C LEU A 224 14.41 13.27 -8.41
N GLY A 225 14.93 14.30 -7.78
CA GLY A 225 16.25 14.30 -7.16
C GLY A 225 17.42 14.25 -8.19
N GLU A 226 18.55 13.68 -7.77
CA GLU A 226 19.77 13.62 -8.56
C GLU A 226 19.82 12.42 -9.49
N GLU A 227 20.43 12.58 -10.66
CA GLU A 227 20.61 11.49 -11.62
C GLU A 227 21.48 10.37 -11.03
N GLY A 228 21.07 9.12 -11.28
CA GLY A 228 21.77 7.94 -10.77
C GLY A 228 21.55 7.64 -9.28
N GLN A 229 20.80 8.46 -8.55
CA GLN A 229 20.49 8.25 -7.13
C GLN A 229 19.16 7.53 -6.90
N GLY A 230 18.43 7.18 -7.94
CA GLY A 230 17.09 6.59 -7.82
C GLY A 230 17.06 5.34 -6.93
N PHE A 231 18.05 4.44 -7.04
CA PHE A 231 18.12 3.27 -6.18
C PHE A 231 18.32 3.61 -4.69
N ALA A 232 19.11 4.62 -4.38
CA ALA A 232 19.30 5.09 -3.01
C ALA A 232 18.01 5.69 -2.44
N TYR A 233 17.29 6.49 -3.23
CA TYR A 233 16.00 7.06 -2.85
C TYR A 233 14.94 5.97 -2.60
N LEU A 234 14.90 4.92 -3.43
CA LEU A 234 14.02 3.76 -3.18
C LEU A 234 14.32 3.12 -1.82
N MET A 235 15.60 2.89 -1.50
CA MET A 235 15.99 2.30 -0.23
C MET A 235 15.65 3.20 0.97
N GLN A 236 15.69 4.52 0.81
CA GLN A 236 15.34 5.50 1.83
C GLN A 236 13.84 5.49 2.15
N GLU A 237 12.96 5.37 1.16
CA GLU A 237 11.51 5.48 1.34
C GLU A 237 10.82 4.13 1.63
N LEU A 238 11.41 3.00 1.25
CA LEU A 238 10.88 1.66 1.51
C LEU A 238 10.51 1.36 2.99
N PRO A 239 11.19 1.92 4.01
CA PRO A 239 10.76 1.72 5.40
C PRO A 239 9.33 2.20 5.68
N ARG A 240 8.91 3.34 5.13
CA ARG A 240 7.55 3.86 5.28
C ARG A 240 6.53 2.95 4.58
N GLU A 241 6.81 2.52 3.35
CA GLU A 241 5.98 1.57 2.61
C GLU A 241 5.75 0.28 3.41
N ARG A 242 6.82 -0.32 3.95
CA ARG A 242 6.73 -1.55 4.74
C ARG A 242 5.96 -1.38 6.04
N LEU A 243 6.08 -0.22 6.68
CA LEU A 243 5.29 0.12 7.86
C LEU A 243 3.80 0.23 7.51
N SER A 244 3.45 0.88 6.41
CA SER A 244 2.07 0.97 5.89
C SER A 244 1.48 -0.41 5.57
N ILE A 245 2.24 -1.28 4.90
CA ILE A 245 1.85 -2.68 4.66
C ILE A 245 1.58 -3.40 5.97
N SER A 246 2.40 -3.16 6.99
CA SER A 246 2.25 -3.78 8.30
C SER A 246 1.00 -3.29 9.02
N MET A 247 0.66 -2.01 8.89
CA MET A 247 -0.59 -1.45 9.41
C MET A 247 -1.82 -2.05 8.71
N MET A 248 -1.77 -2.21 7.38
CA MET A 248 -2.81 -2.91 6.62
C MET A 248 -3.01 -4.35 7.10
N ALA A 249 -1.91 -5.09 7.28
CA ALA A 249 -1.96 -6.47 7.74
C ALA A 249 -2.60 -6.58 9.11
N LEU A 250 -2.22 -5.68 10.04
CA LEU A 250 -2.83 -5.60 11.37
C LEU A 250 -4.32 -5.30 11.30
N GLY A 251 -4.72 -4.30 10.51
CA GLY A 251 -6.14 -3.96 10.29
C GLY A 251 -6.93 -5.17 9.79
N SER A 252 -6.41 -5.87 8.79
CA SER A 252 -7.05 -7.08 8.24
C SER A 252 -7.19 -8.19 9.29
N ILE A 253 -6.18 -8.43 10.13
CA ILE A 253 -6.26 -9.39 11.24
C ILE A 253 -7.40 -9.01 12.20
N LEU A 254 -7.45 -7.74 12.62
CA LEU A 254 -8.46 -7.24 13.56
C LEU A 254 -9.86 -7.33 12.97
N GLY A 255 -10.04 -6.94 11.71
CA GLY A 255 -11.31 -7.04 10.99
C GLY A 255 -11.81 -8.50 10.88
N ALA A 256 -10.92 -9.41 10.47
CA ALA A 256 -11.23 -10.82 10.36
C ALA A 256 -11.66 -11.43 11.72
N ILE A 257 -11.00 -11.06 12.83
CA ILE A 257 -11.39 -11.47 14.18
C ILE A 257 -12.79 -10.99 14.52
N VAL A 258 -13.13 -9.72 14.22
CA VAL A 258 -14.45 -9.13 14.53
C VAL A 258 -15.56 -9.89 13.81
N ILE A 259 -15.46 -10.02 12.47
CA ILE A 259 -16.52 -10.71 11.70
C ILE A 259 -16.65 -12.18 12.06
N THR A 260 -15.52 -12.85 12.39
CA THR A 260 -15.55 -14.25 12.82
C THR A 260 -16.19 -14.41 14.19
N LYS A 261 -15.89 -13.52 15.14
CA LYS A 261 -16.52 -13.51 16.47
C LYS A 261 -18.04 -13.40 16.35
N ASP A 262 -18.52 -12.44 15.53
CA ASP A 262 -19.96 -12.24 15.35
C ASP A 262 -20.61 -13.47 14.70
N TYR A 263 -19.99 -14.03 13.66
CA TYR A 263 -20.48 -15.25 13.02
C TYR A 263 -20.60 -16.44 13.99
N VAL A 264 -19.59 -16.74 14.80
CA VAL A 264 -19.63 -17.92 15.69
C VAL A 264 -20.56 -17.76 16.89
N LEU A 265 -20.92 -16.50 17.25
CA LEU A 265 -21.94 -16.23 18.27
C LEU A 265 -23.36 -16.55 17.76
N GLU A 266 -23.64 -16.32 16.48
CA GLU A 266 -24.93 -16.52 15.86
C GLU A 266 -25.11 -17.94 15.28
N ARG A 267 -24.06 -18.44 14.59
CA ARG A 267 -24.09 -19.73 13.90
C ARG A 267 -24.19 -20.89 14.88
N LYS A 268 -25.21 -21.76 14.70
CA LYS A 268 -25.43 -22.96 15.52
C LYS A 268 -25.08 -24.23 14.75
N ALA A 269 -24.46 -25.18 15.46
CA ALA A 269 -24.28 -26.57 15.05
C ALA A 269 -24.41 -27.48 16.27
N PHE A 270 -24.90 -28.69 16.08
CA PHE A 270 -25.12 -29.66 17.18
C PHE A 270 -25.95 -29.07 18.34
N GLY A 271 -26.95 -28.25 18.02
CA GLY A 271 -27.88 -27.66 18.97
C GLY A 271 -27.38 -26.45 19.78
N GLN A 272 -26.16 -25.97 19.54
CA GLN A 272 -25.55 -24.83 20.27
C GLN A 272 -24.76 -23.89 19.35
N PRO A 273 -24.53 -22.62 19.75
CA PRO A 273 -23.67 -21.73 19.02
C PRO A 273 -22.24 -22.29 18.86
N LEU A 274 -21.57 -22.00 17.73
CA LEU A 274 -20.17 -22.43 17.51
C LEU A 274 -19.23 -21.91 18.60
N SER A 275 -19.51 -20.74 19.16
CA SER A 275 -18.77 -20.15 20.27
C SER A 275 -18.73 -21.01 21.55
N GLN A 276 -19.66 -21.98 21.71
CA GLN A 276 -19.64 -22.91 22.84
C GLN A 276 -18.65 -24.08 22.66
N MET A 277 -18.14 -24.28 21.42
CA MET A 277 -17.19 -25.35 21.14
C MET A 277 -15.78 -24.95 21.54
N GLN A 278 -15.05 -25.86 22.22
CA GLN A 278 -13.71 -25.60 22.75
C GLN A 278 -12.72 -25.19 21.64
N ASN A 279 -12.72 -25.91 20.51
CA ASN A 279 -11.84 -25.59 19.38
C ASN A 279 -12.08 -24.18 18.84
N THR A 280 -13.34 -23.75 18.65
CA THR A 280 -13.69 -22.42 18.20
C THR A 280 -13.13 -21.34 19.14
N ARG A 281 -13.28 -21.54 20.45
CA ARG A 281 -12.75 -20.62 21.47
C ARG A 281 -11.23 -20.55 21.41
N PHE A 282 -10.53 -21.67 21.22
CA PHE A 282 -9.08 -21.71 21.16
C PHE A 282 -8.53 -21.06 19.89
N VAL A 283 -9.18 -21.25 18.73
CA VAL A 283 -8.83 -20.57 17.48
C VAL A 283 -8.96 -19.06 17.65
N LEU A 284 -10.08 -18.56 18.16
CA LEU A 284 -10.28 -17.12 18.42
C LEU A 284 -9.28 -16.57 19.45
N ALA A 285 -9.00 -17.31 20.52
CA ALA A 285 -8.03 -16.90 21.52
C ALA A 285 -6.61 -16.80 20.93
N ASN A 286 -6.19 -17.77 20.13
CA ASN A 286 -4.90 -17.76 19.45
C ASN A 286 -4.81 -16.59 18.46
N ALA A 287 -5.86 -16.32 17.66
CA ALA A 287 -5.95 -15.17 16.77
C ALA A 287 -5.75 -13.86 17.54
N GLN A 288 -6.45 -13.70 18.68
CA GLN A 288 -6.35 -12.51 19.53
C GLN A 288 -4.96 -12.35 20.16
N ILE A 289 -4.33 -13.44 20.62
CA ILE A 289 -2.95 -13.43 21.17
C ILE A 289 -1.97 -12.95 20.10
N LYS A 290 -2.05 -13.51 18.87
CA LYS A 290 -1.20 -13.11 17.76
C LYS A 290 -1.43 -11.65 17.34
N ALA A 291 -2.70 -11.20 17.29
CA ALA A 291 -3.04 -9.82 17.00
C ALA A 291 -2.43 -8.84 18.04
N LYS A 292 -2.45 -9.19 19.33
CA LYS A 292 -1.84 -8.38 20.39
C LYS A 292 -0.31 -8.31 20.27
N ALA A 293 0.35 -9.40 19.95
CA ALA A 293 1.81 -9.41 19.71
C ALA A 293 2.16 -8.58 18.47
N ALA A 294 1.38 -8.73 17.38
CA ALA A 294 1.54 -7.95 16.16
C ALA A 294 1.34 -6.46 16.41
N GLN A 295 0.29 -6.07 17.15
CA GLN A 295 0.02 -4.69 17.53
C GLN A 295 1.20 -4.06 18.26
N ALA A 296 1.76 -4.75 19.28
CA ALA A 296 2.88 -4.23 20.05
C ALA A 296 4.12 -3.98 19.18
N PHE A 297 4.40 -4.87 18.22
CA PHE A 297 5.53 -4.71 17.32
C PHE A 297 5.30 -3.57 16.30
N VAL A 298 4.08 -3.45 15.77
CA VAL A 298 3.68 -2.32 14.90
C VAL A 298 3.81 -1.00 15.65
N ASP A 299 3.28 -0.90 16.88
CA ASP A 299 3.32 0.32 17.68
C ASP A 299 4.75 0.75 17.98
N GLN A 300 5.64 -0.20 18.29
CA GLN A 300 7.06 0.06 18.49
C GLN A 300 7.70 0.63 17.21
N CYS A 301 7.49 0.01 16.06
CA CYS A 301 8.06 0.49 14.80
C CYS A 301 7.49 1.83 14.37
N ALA A 302 6.20 2.09 14.58
CA ALA A 302 5.59 3.38 14.30
C ALA A 302 6.17 4.49 15.17
N ALA A 303 6.39 4.24 16.47
CA ALA A 303 7.04 5.18 17.36
C ALA A 303 8.48 5.49 16.95
N LEU A 304 9.26 4.46 16.57
CA LEU A 304 10.62 4.63 16.07
C LEU A 304 10.66 5.41 14.74
N TYR A 305 9.69 5.17 13.85
CA TYR A 305 9.57 5.93 12.60
C TYR A 305 9.36 7.42 12.85
N GLN A 306 8.45 7.79 13.76
CA GLN A 306 8.22 9.19 14.16
C GLN A 306 9.46 9.87 14.74
N GLN A 307 10.35 9.09 15.37
CA GLN A 307 11.61 9.57 15.94
C GLN A 307 12.78 9.53 14.94
N HIS A 308 12.55 9.15 13.68
CA HIS A 308 13.58 8.91 12.66
C HIS A 308 14.63 7.86 13.09
N GLN A 309 14.22 6.88 13.90
CA GLN A 309 15.09 5.83 14.47
C GLN A 309 14.74 4.42 13.96
N LEU A 310 13.71 4.27 13.13
CA LEU A 310 13.34 2.97 12.59
C LEU A 310 14.39 2.46 11.60
N SER A 311 15.06 1.34 11.94
CA SER A 311 16.03 0.72 11.04
C SER A 311 15.33 -0.06 9.91
N VAL A 312 16.05 -0.21 8.78
CA VAL A 312 15.58 -1.03 7.64
C VAL A 312 15.35 -2.48 8.06
N THR A 313 16.18 -3.01 8.96
CA THR A 313 16.07 -4.38 9.47
C THR A 313 14.87 -4.56 10.38
N GLN A 314 14.59 -3.61 11.27
CA GLN A 314 13.41 -3.69 12.15
C GLN A 314 12.11 -3.70 11.34
N VAL A 315 11.98 -2.81 10.36
CA VAL A 315 10.75 -2.77 9.54
C VAL A 315 10.65 -3.97 8.59
N ALA A 316 11.78 -4.52 8.12
CA ALA A 316 11.78 -5.77 7.36
C ALA A 316 11.33 -6.96 8.23
N ALA A 317 11.83 -7.05 9.46
CA ALA A 317 11.40 -8.07 10.43
C ALA A 317 9.89 -7.94 10.73
N LEU A 318 9.40 -6.72 10.98
CA LEU A 318 7.98 -6.46 11.22
C LEU A 318 7.12 -6.91 10.02
N LYS A 319 7.45 -6.44 8.81
CA LYS A 319 6.69 -6.75 7.59
C LYS A 319 6.63 -8.26 7.34
N CYS A 320 7.75 -8.95 7.47
CA CYS A 320 7.80 -10.41 7.33
C CYS A 320 6.91 -11.10 8.37
N PHE A 321 7.08 -10.77 9.64
CA PHE A 321 6.34 -11.35 10.75
C PHE A 321 4.83 -11.16 10.61
N ILE A 322 4.39 -9.92 10.41
CA ILE A 322 2.96 -9.61 10.45
C ILE A 322 2.20 -10.14 9.24
N THR A 323 2.81 -10.17 8.05
CA THR A 323 2.16 -10.72 6.86
C THR A 323 2.10 -12.26 6.90
N ASP A 324 3.04 -12.93 7.56
CA ASP A 324 2.95 -14.35 7.86
C ASP A 324 1.83 -14.63 8.88
N VAL A 325 1.76 -13.85 9.97
CA VAL A 325 0.69 -13.94 10.98
C VAL A 325 -0.69 -13.66 10.38
N GLN A 326 -0.80 -12.66 9.51
CA GLN A 326 -2.05 -12.33 8.83
C GLN A 326 -2.60 -13.51 8.04
N CYS A 327 -1.78 -14.10 7.17
CA CYS A 327 -2.20 -15.27 6.39
C CYS A 327 -2.59 -16.45 7.28
N GLU A 328 -1.80 -16.73 8.31
CA GLU A 328 -2.08 -17.84 9.24
C GLU A 328 -3.37 -17.62 10.03
N VAL A 329 -3.58 -16.42 10.58
CA VAL A 329 -4.77 -16.12 11.39
C VAL A 329 -6.02 -16.16 10.53
N ILE A 330 -6.00 -15.53 9.35
CA ILE A 330 -7.18 -15.48 8.49
C ILE A 330 -7.55 -16.86 7.96
N ASP A 331 -6.59 -17.72 7.62
CA ASP A 331 -6.82 -19.11 7.22
C ASP A 331 -7.53 -19.89 8.33
N GLN A 332 -7.06 -19.79 9.57
CA GLN A 332 -7.69 -20.45 10.72
C GLN A 332 -9.08 -19.92 11.02
N LEU A 333 -9.32 -18.60 10.86
CA LEU A 333 -10.62 -17.99 11.06
C LEU A 333 -11.61 -18.39 9.97
N LEU A 334 -11.18 -18.42 8.71
CA LEU A 334 -12.02 -18.88 7.58
C LEU A 334 -12.53 -20.30 7.81
N GLN A 335 -11.71 -21.18 8.36
CA GLN A 335 -12.12 -22.57 8.65
C GLN A 335 -13.35 -22.65 9.57
N LEU A 336 -13.55 -21.67 10.47
CA LEU A 336 -14.71 -21.64 11.37
C LEU A 336 -16.03 -21.36 10.65
N PHE A 337 -15.99 -20.80 9.44
CA PHE A 337 -17.18 -20.59 8.61
C PHE A 337 -17.61 -21.86 7.85
N GLY A 338 -16.75 -22.88 7.80
CA GLY A 338 -17.01 -24.10 7.02
C GLY A 338 -17.23 -23.77 5.55
N GLY A 339 -18.23 -24.39 4.90
CA GLY A 339 -18.53 -24.14 3.48
C GLY A 339 -18.82 -22.68 3.15
N TYR A 340 -19.37 -21.92 4.07
CA TYR A 340 -19.62 -20.48 3.87
C TYR A 340 -18.34 -19.66 3.78
N GLY A 341 -17.23 -20.07 4.42
CA GLY A 341 -15.94 -19.41 4.28
C GLY A 341 -15.35 -19.50 2.88
N TYR A 342 -15.83 -20.42 2.05
CA TYR A 342 -15.37 -20.60 0.66
C TYR A 342 -16.24 -19.84 -0.36
N MET A 343 -17.30 -19.16 0.12
CA MET A 343 -18.24 -18.41 -0.73
C MET A 343 -17.88 -16.92 -0.73
N GLN A 344 -17.94 -16.30 -1.92
CA GLN A 344 -17.57 -14.88 -2.11
C GLN A 344 -18.50 -13.91 -1.35
N GLU A 345 -19.72 -14.28 -1.09
CA GLU A 345 -20.72 -13.51 -0.34
C GLU A 345 -20.33 -13.32 1.14
N TYR A 346 -19.41 -14.15 1.64
CA TYR A 346 -18.91 -14.01 3.02
C TYR A 346 -17.60 -13.24 3.05
N PRO A 347 -17.52 -12.09 3.74
CA PRO A 347 -16.33 -11.21 3.73
C PRO A 347 -15.04 -11.92 4.12
N ILE A 348 -15.09 -13.00 4.91
CA ILE A 348 -13.87 -13.74 5.32
C ILE A 348 -13.11 -14.31 4.12
N SER A 349 -13.81 -14.71 3.04
CA SER A 349 -13.18 -15.20 1.81
C SER A 349 -12.32 -14.12 1.14
N ARG A 350 -12.82 -12.86 1.14
CA ARG A 350 -12.08 -11.71 0.62
C ARG A 350 -10.84 -11.40 1.47
N PHE A 351 -10.98 -11.37 2.80
CA PHE A 351 -9.81 -11.24 3.69
C PHE A 351 -8.73 -12.29 3.39
N PHE A 352 -9.14 -13.53 3.09
CA PHE A 352 -8.22 -14.63 2.81
C PHE A 352 -7.44 -14.41 1.51
N VAL A 353 -8.09 -14.08 0.40
CA VAL A 353 -7.40 -13.90 -0.88
C VAL A 353 -6.58 -12.62 -0.91
N ASP A 354 -7.05 -11.54 -0.28
CA ASP A 354 -6.37 -10.24 -0.24
C ASP A 354 -5.09 -10.28 0.61
N ALA A 355 -5.08 -11.06 1.69
CA ALA A 355 -3.90 -11.20 2.54
C ALA A 355 -2.67 -11.75 1.79
N ARG A 356 -2.89 -12.60 0.78
CA ARG A 356 -1.80 -13.38 0.17
C ARG A 356 -0.73 -12.52 -0.51
N VAL A 357 -1.11 -11.42 -1.15
CA VAL A 357 -0.16 -10.56 -1.89
C VAL A 357 0.76 -9.77 -0.97
N GLN A 358 0.37 -9.55 0.29
CA GLN A 358 1.16 -8.77 1.24
C GLN A 358 2.51 -9.42 1.59
N LYS A 359 2.64 -10.73 1.38
CA LYS A 359 3.92 -11.45 1.47
C LYS A 359 4.83 -11.26 0.24
N ILE A 360 4.33 -10.62 -0.83
CA ILE A 360 5.00 -10.49 -2.13
C ILE A 360 5.45 -9.05 -2.37
N TYR A 361 4.54 -8.08 -2.34
CA TYR A 361 4.88 -6.69 -2.64
C TYR A 361 5.59 -5.98 -1.46
N GLY A 362 6.17 -4.81 -1.70
CA GLY A 362 7.04 -4.11 -0.72
C GLY A 362 8.33 -4.87 -0.41
N GLY A 363 8.72 -5.80 -1.30
CA GLY A 363 9.76 -6.81 -1.15
C GLY A 363 9.22 -8.10 -0.53
N THR A 364 9.51 -9.26 -1.18
CA THR A 364 9.02 -10.55 -0.70
C THR A 364 9.52 -10.87 0.71
N ASN A 365 8.80 -11.74 1.44
CA ASN A 365 9.23 -12.14 2.79
C ASN A 365 10.61 -12.80 2.79
N GLU A 366 11.02 -13.43 1.67
CA GLU A 366 12.38 -13.94 1.47
C GLU A 366 13.42 -12.82 1.44
N ILE A 367 13.13 -11.70 0.75
CA ILE A 367 13.99 -10.50 0.76
C ILE A 367 14.04 -9.89 2.18
N MET A 368 12.92 -9.84 2.88
CA MET A 368 12.90 -9.36 4.27
C MET A 368 13.78 -10.21 5.19
N LYS A 369 13.69 -11.53 5.05
CA LYS A 369 14.56 -12.48 5.80
C LYS A 369 16.03 -12.30 5.47
N GLU A 370 16.37 -12.04 4.19
CA GLU A 370 17.74 -11.77 3.77
C GLU A 370 18.30 -10.49 4.41
N ILE A 371 17.48 -9.41 4.49
CA ILE A 371 17.88 -8.16 5.16
C ILE A 371 18.19 -8.43 6.64
N VAL A 372 17.32 -9.14 7.34
CA VAL A 372 17.50 -9.50 8.76
C VAL A 372 18.72 -10.39 8.95
N ALA A 373 18.92 -11.38 8.07
CA ALA A 373 20.05 -12.31 8.17
C ALA A 373 21.41 -11.61 7.95
N ARG A 374 21.48 -10.64 7.02
CA ARG A 374 22.72 -9.87 6.79
C ARG A 374 23.16 -9.10 8.02
N GLU A 375 22.24 -8.40 8.67
CA GLU A 375 22.56 -7.67 9.91
C GLU A 375 22.97 -8.63 11.02
N LEU A 376 22.22 -9.73 11.22
CA LEU A 376 22.52 -10.73 12.25
C LEU A 376 23.91 -11.38 12.06
N LEU A 377 24.34 -11.56 10.81
CA LEU A 377 25.61 -12.20 10.46
C LEU A 377 26.75 -11.18 10.21
N GLY A 378 26.50 -9.90 10.38
CA GLY A 378 27.49 -8.83 10.18
C GLY A 378 27.98 -8.71 8.73
N LYS A 379 27.07 -8.89 7.75
CA LYS A 379 27.38 -8.85 6.31
C LYS A 379 26.80 -7.64 5.63
#